data_abf17de977aac16af57a52f1b36e98f9
#
_entry.id   abf17de977aac16af57a52f1b36e98f9
#
_cell.length_a   1.000
_cell.length_b   1.000
_cell.length_c   1.000
_cell.angle_alpha   90.00
_cell.angle_beta   90.00
_cell.angle_gamma   90.00
#
_symmetry.space_group_name_H-M   'P 1'
#
loop_
_entity.id
_entity.type
_entity.pdbx_description
1 polymer ?
#
loop_
_entity_poly.entity_id
_entity_poly.type
_entity_poly.pdbx_seq_one_letter_code
_entity_poly.pdbx_strand_id
1 'polypeptide(L)'
;MGFRVRWSRRALVIAVIAGVLAVGGVIAGVSVAGRPARYSARNVRIAVLDGPRNSDHVVLDGTFFTPGGAGRVPAVLLAHGFGETKDSVRGEAIGLARAGFAVLTWSARGFGASTGQIALDSPDYEVKDVEQLVTWLARQPRVLLDHPGDPRVGIAGASYGGAMALLAAGYDHRIDAVVPEITWNNLATALFPNAAGGPPVDGVLKKQWAGLLFTQGTAGFGVSGVTPGLAGTAGAGGTGAGGTGSGR
;
A
#
# COMPACT_ATOMS: atom_id res chain seq x y z
N MET A 1 26.81 -14.93 -48.02
CA MET A 1 28.06 -14.22 -47.69
C MET A 1 27.84 -13.44 -46.39
N GLY A 2 28.31 -13.98 -45.25
CA GLY A 2 28.13 -13.34 -43.96
C GLY A 2 29.36 -12.49 -43.61
N PHE A 3 29.21 -11.19 -43.57
CA PHE A 3 30.26 -10.26 -43.13
C PHE A 3 30.43 -10.41 -41.61
N ARG A 4 31.52 -11.07 -41.17
CA ARG A 4 31.94 -11.03 -39.75
C ARG A 4 32.84 -9.82 -39.52
N VAL A 5 32.32 -8.77 -38.93
CA VAL A 5 33.12 -7.62 -38.46
C VAL A 5 33.98 -8.07 -37.27
N ARG A 6 35.30 -8.20 -37.47
CA ARG A 6 36.26 -8.47 -36.39
C ARG A 6 36.71 -7.12 -35.79
N TRP A 7 36.17 -6.79 -34.64
CA TRP A 7 36.60 -5.62 -33.90
C TRP A 7 37.99 -5.85 -33.28
N SER A 8 38.88 -4.87 -33.39
CA SER A 8 40.14 -4.93 -32.65
C SER A 8 39.88 -4.76 -31.15
N ARG A 9 40.74 -5.36 -30.32
CA ARG A 9 40.60 -5.21 -28.82
C ARG A 9 40.53 -3.74 -28.39
N ARG A 10 41.24 -2.85 -29.09
CA ARG A 10 41.20 -1.38 -28.84
C ARG A 10 39.84 -0.80 -29.21
N ALA A 11 39.25 -1.19 -30.32
CA ALA A 11 37.91 -0.71 -30.71
C ALA A 11 36.81 -1.21 -29.74
N LEU A 12 36.94 -2.43 -29.23
CA LEU A 12 36.01 -2.97 -28.23
C LEU A 12 36.12 -2.22 -26.90
N VAL A 13 37.32 -1.92 -26.44
CA VAL A 13 37.57 -1.14 -25.19
C VAL A 13 37.01 0.29 -25.32
N ILE A 14 37.24 0.95 -26.46
CA ILE A 14 36.71 2.30 -26.71
C ILE A 14 35.17 2.26 -26.76
N ALA A 15 34.54 1.26 -27.36
CA ALA A 15 33.09 1.13 -27.40
C ALA A 15 32.49 0.87 -26.01
N VAL A 16 33.15 0.08 -25.16
CA VAL A 16 32.72 -0.16 -23.78
C VAL A 16 32.85 1.12 -22.93
N ILE A 17 33.96 1.86 -23.04
CA ILE A 17 34.15 3.12 -22.33
C ILE A 17 33.13 4.15 -22.78
N ALA A 18 32.87 4.27 -24.09
CA ALA A 18 31.83 5.18 -24.63
C ALA A 18 30.44 4.79 -24.13
N GLY A 19 30.12 3.50 -24.06
CA GLY A 19 28.87 2.98 -23.51
C GLY A 19 28.70 3.30 -22.00
N VAL A 20 29.76 3.10 -21.21
CA VAL A 20 29.78 3.43 -19.77
C VAL A 20 29.64 4.95 -19.53
N LEU A 21 30.30 5.77 -20.34
CA LEU A 21 30.16 7.24 -20.28
C LEU A 21 28.78 7.71 -20.71
N ALA A 22 28.16 7.09 -21.70
CA ALA A 22 26.79 7.41 -22.13
C ALA A 22 25.77 7.04 -21.04
N VAL A 23 25.90 5.86 -20.42
CA VAL A 23 25.05 5.44 -19.29
C VAL A 23 25.30 6.32 -18.07
N GLY A 24 26.55 6.64 -17.75
CA GLY A 24 26.91 7.56 -16.69
C GLY A 24 26.37 9.00 -16.91
N GLY A 25 26.39 9.48 -18.17
CA GLY A 25 25.82 10.75 -18.57
C GLY A 25 24.28 10.80 -18.44
N VAL A 26 23.59 9.72 -18.77
CA VAL A 26 22.12 9.59 -18.57
C VAL A 26 21.78 9.55 -17.08
N ILE A 27 22.53 8.79 -16.26
CA ILE A 27 22.32 8.74 -14.80
C ILE A 27 22.63 10.10 -14.15
N ALA A 28 23.71 10.79 -14.57
CA ALA A 28 24.02 12.13 -14.09
C ALA A 28 23.00 13.18 -14.57
N GLY A 29 22.47 13.06 -15.80
CA GLY A 29 21.43 13.94 -16.34
C GLY A 29 20.12 13.81 -15.60
N VAL A 30 19.76 12.60 -15.14
CA VAL A 30 18.56 12.37 -14.31
C VAL A 30 18.77 12.90 -12.88
N SER A 31 20.02 12.93 -12.38
CA SER A 31 20.35 13.45 -11.04
C SER A 31 20.43 14.98 -10.95
N VAL A 32 20.49 15.71 -12.06
CA VAL A 32 20.53 17.19 -12.10
C VAL A 32 19.12 17.81 -12.21
N ALA A 33 18.08 17.01 -12.35
CA ALA A 33 16.72 17.50 -12.44
C ALA A 33 16.15 17.86 -11.05
N GLY A 34 16.32 19.11 -10.67
CA GLY A 34 15.29 19.80 -9.90
C GLY A 34 15.28 19.54 -8.38
N ARG A 35 15.23 20.62 -7.61
CA ARG A 35 14.71 20.63 -6.24
C ARG A 35 13.47 19.73 -6.17
N PRO A 36 13.38 18.85 -5.17
CA PRO A 36 12.21 17.99 -5.04
C PRO A 36 10.94 18.84 -5.08
N ALA A 37 10.00 18.45 -5.94
CA ALA A 37 8.77 19.19 -6.12
C ALA A 37 8.11 19.44 -4.77
N ARG A 38 7.66 20.68 -4.54
CA ARG A 38 7.05 21.08 -3.28
C ARG A 38 5.70 20.40 -3.14
N TYR A 39 5.35 20.05 -1.94
CA TYR A 39 4.01 19.59 -1.55
C TYR A 39 3.63 20.20 -0.20
N SER A 40 2.35 20.18 0.11
CA SER A 40 1.83 20.45 1.45
C SER A 40 1.09 19.21 1.97
N ALA A 41 1.05 19.04 3.28
CA ALA A 41 0.31 17.96 3.93
C ALA A 41 -0.50 18.55 5.09
N ARG A 42 -1.75 18.13 5.24
CA ARG A 42 -2.61 18.51 6.36
C ARG A 42 -3.35 17.29 6.90
N ASN A 43 -3.42 17.17 8.20
CA ASN A 43 -4.29 16.19 8.83
C ASN A 43 -5.74 16.57 8.65
N VAL A 44 -6.58 15.57 8.45
CA VAL A 44 -8.02 15.72 8.24
C VAL A 44 -8.77 14.71 9.10
N ARG A 45 -9.94 15.11 9.57
CA ARG A 45 -10.90 14.23 10.22
C ARG A 45 -12.13 14.18 9.34
N ILE A 46 -12.46 13.02 8.80
CA ILE A 46 -13.54 12.85 7.83
C ILE A 46 -14.63 12.02 8.49
N ALA A 47 -15.78 12.66 8.71
CA ALA A 47 -16.96 11.98 9.21
C ALA A 47 -17.63 11.22 8.06
N VAL A 48 -17.95 9.95 8.28
CA VAL A 48 -18.62 9.06 7.35
C VAL A 48 -19.80 8.36 8.05
N LEU A 49 -20.73 7.89 7.25
CA LEU A 49 -21.88 7.09 7.67
C LEU A 49 -21.84 5.75 6.99
N ASP A 50 -21.86 4.69 7.74
CA ASP A 50 -21.79 3.33 7.22
C ASP A 50 -22.74 2.36 7.94
N GLY A 51 -22.45 1.07 7.84
CA GLY A 51 -23.30 0.01 8.32
C GLY A 51 -24.43 -0.34 7.34
N PRO A 52 -25.16 -1.44 7.59
CA PRO A 52 -26.23 -1.91 6.69
C PRO A 52 -27.36 -0.88 6.50
N ARG A 53 -27.56 0.02 7.46
CA ARG A 53 -28.58 1.07 7.43
C ARG A 53 -28.03 2.47 7.21
N ASN A 54 -26.73 2.63 6.94
CA ASN A 54 -26.03 3.91 6.85
C ASN A 54 -26.26 4.81 8.08
N SER A 55 -26.24 4.22 9.26
CA SER A 55 -26.53 4.88 10.54
C SER A 55 -25.32 4.92 11.48
N ASP A 56 -24.26 4.21 11.17
CA ASP A 56 -23.11 4.12 12.03
C ASP A 56 -22.17 5.29 11.75
N HIS A 57 -21.95 6.10 12.79
CA HIS A 57 -21.12 7.29 12.69
C HIS A 57 -19.66 6.94 12.95
N VAL A 58 -18.81 7.14 11.97
CA VAL A 58 -17.36 6.91 12.05
C VAL A 58 -16.62 8.18 11.68
N VAL A 59 -15.50 8.44 12.35
CA VAL A 59 -14.59 9.53 12.01
C VAL A 59 -13.24 8.94 11.62
N LEU A 60 -12.90 9.06 10.35
CA LEU A 60 -11.65 8.60 9.79
C LEU A 60 -10.55 9.65 9.97
N ASP A 61 -9.39 9.20 10.47
CA ASP A 61 -8.20 10.02 10.61
C ASP A 61 -7.35 9.91 9.34
N GLY A 62 -7.20 11.02 8.62
CA GLY A 62 -6.50 11.06 7.35
C GLY A 62 -5.39 12.10 7.29
N THR A 63 -4.57 12.01 6.24
CA THR A 63 -3.62 13.06 5.83
C THR A 63 -3.80 13.33 4.36
N PHE A 64 -4.11 14.58 4.02
CA PHE A 64 -4.26 15.01 2.63
C PHE A 64 -3.01 15.75 2.18
N PHE A 65 -2.36 15.20 1.17
CA PHE A 65 -1.18 15.75 0.51
C PHE A 65 -1.60 16.46 -0.77
N THR A 66 -1.07 17.63 -1.00
CA THR A 66 -1.36 18.42 -2.20
C THR A 66 -0.05 18.84 -2.86
N PRO A 67 0.17 18.55 -4.15
CA PRO A 67 1.36 18.97 -4.86
C PRO A 67 1.43 20.50 -4.97
N GLY A 68 2.63 21.03 -5.13
CA GLY A 68 2.85 22.45 -5.41
C GLY A 68 2.16 22.90 -6.69
N GLY A 69 2.02 24.21 -6.88
CA GLY A 69 1.36 24.81 -8.05
C GLY A 69 -0.10 25.16 -7.78
N ALA A 70 -0.80 25.68 -8.79
CA ALA A 70 -2.16 26.23 -8.66
C ALA A 70 -3.28 25.41 -9.33
N GLY A 71 -2.95 24.52 -10.26
CA GLY A 71 -3.94 23.75 -11.02
C GLY A 71 -4.61 22.63 -10.22
N ARG A 72 -5.71 22.11 -10.74
CA ARG A 72 -6.33 20.87 -10.28
C ARG A 72 -5.53 19.68 -10.79
N VAL A 73 -5.43 18.61 -10.00
CA VAL A 73 -4.63 17.42 -10.28
C VAL A 73 -5.44 16.17 -10.00
N PRO A 74 -5.12 15.03 -10.64
CA PRO A 74 -5.71 13.74 -10.28
C PRO A 74 -5.42 13.40 -8.83
N ALA A 75 -6.27 12.59 -8.22
CA ALA A 75 -6.14 12.15 -6.85
C ALA A 75 -5.75 10.68 -6.74
N VAL A 76 -5.15 10.29 -5.62
CA VAL A 76 -4.89 8.90 -5.23
C VAL A 76 -5.37 8.69 -3.80
N LEU A 77 -6.18 7.68 -3.59
CA LEU A 77 -6.44 7.07 -2.29
C LEU A 77 -5.36 6.02 -2.03
N LEU A 78 -4.68 6.10 -0.90
CA LEU A 78 -3.59 5.18 -0.56
C LEU A 78 -3.91 4.47 0.75
N ALA A 79 -4.25 3.20 0.66
CA ALA A 79 -4.70 2.35 1.74
C ALA A 79 -3.54 1.58 2.39
N HIS A 80 -3.53 1.50 3.72
CA HIS A 80 -2.53 0.78 4.50
C HIS A 80 -2.87 -0.72 4.68
N GLY A 81 -1.89 -1.53 5.10
CA GLY A 81 -2.05 -2.94 5.44
C GLY A 81 -2.72 -3.15 6.82
N PHE A 82 -3.12 -4.41 7.10
CA PHE A 82 -3.74 -4.76 8.38
C PHE A 82 -2.79 -4.52 9.56
N GLY A 83 -3.29 -3.87 10.59
CA GLY A 83 -2.49 -3.52 11.78
C GLY A 83 -1.66 -2.24 11.62
N GLU A 84 -1.74 -1.57 10.49
CA GLU A 84 -1.04 -0.33 10.18
C GLU A 84 -1.94 0.90 10.32
N THR A 85 -1.45 2.06 9.89
CA THR A 85 -2.17 3.32 9.90
C THR A 85 -1.83 4.15 8.66
N LYS A 86 -2.48 5.29 8.48
CA LYS A 86 -2.17 6.27 7.42
C LYS A 86 -0.69 6.66 7.33
N ASP A 87 0.05 6.51 8.42
CA ASP A 87 1.45 6.94 8.49
C ASP A 87 2.41 5.89 7.92
N SER A 88 2.02 4.61 7.84
CA SER A 88 2.83 3.55 7.24
C SER A 88 3.04 3.74 5.74
N VAL A 89 2.08 4.35 5.05
CA VAL A 89 2.13 4.65 3.60
C VAL A 89 2.49 6.12 3.31
N ARG A 90 3.03 6.82 4.32
CA ARG A 90 3.38 8.25 4.20
C ARG A 90 4.51 8.50 3.18
N GLY A 91 5.46 7.58 3.09
CA GLY A 91 6.58 7.68 2.14
C GLY A 91 6.11 7.70 0.70
N GLU A 92 5.25 6.76 0.36
CA GLU A 92 4.62 6.62 -0.96
C GLU A 92 3.73 7.83 -1.27
N ALA A 93 2.95 8.29 -0.29
CA ALA A 93 2.11 9.48 -0.44
C ALA A 93 2.92 10.74 -0.78
N ILE A 94 4.08 10.92 -0.14
CA ILE A 94 5.00 12.01 -0.45
C ILE A 94 5.58 11.87 -1.86
N GLY A 95 5.94 10.64 -2.27
CA GLY A 95 6.41 10.33 -3.63
C GLY A 95 5.38 10.72 -4.68
N LEU A 96 4.14 10.28 -4.51
CA LEU A 96 3.01 10.60 -5.39
C LEU A 96 2.68 12.09 -5.41
N ALA A 97 2.71 12.75 -4.24
CA ALA A 97 2.47 14.20 -4.18
C ALA A 97 3.55 15.00 -4.93
N ARG A 98 4.81 14.57 -4.85
CA ARG A 98 5.91 15.15 -5.63
C ARG A 98 5.80 14.87 -7.13
N ALA A 99 5.18 13.74 -7.50
CA ALA A 99 4.88 13.38 -8.88
C ALA A 99 3.67 14.14 -9.46
N GLY A 100 2.97 14.94 -8.63
CA GLY A 100 1.89 15.82 -9.11
C GLY A 100 0.48 15.35 -8.79
N PHE A 101 0.31 14.33 -7.93
CA PHE A 101 -1.01 13.86 -7.51
C PHE A 101 -1.44 14.51 -6.18
N ALA A 102 -2.73 14.74 -6.01
CA ALA A 102 -3.32 14.92 -4.70
C ALA A 102 -3.47 13.53 -4.04
N VAL A 103 -3.03 13.36 -2.80
CA VAL A 103 -3.05 12.04 -2.17
C VAL A 103 -3.78 12.11 -0.83
N LEU A 104 -4.70 11.19 -0.61
CA LEU A 104 -5.33 10.99 0.68
C LEU A 104 -4.90 9.64 1.25
N THR A 105 -4.19 9.66 2.37
CA THR A 105 -3.99 8.49 3.22
C THR A 105 -4.97 8.56 4.38
N TRP A 106 -5.45 7.42 4.84
CA TRP A 106 -6.32 7.37 6.03
C TRP A 106 -6.02 6.12 6.84
N SER A 107 -6.21 6.18 8.13
CA SER A 107 -6.33 4.99 8.96
C SER A 107 -7.74 4.44 8.76
N ALA A 108 -7.86 3.18 8.34
CA ALA A 108 -9.16 2.55 8.20
C ALA A 108 -9.87 2.49 9.57
N ARG A 109 -11.19 2.30 9.56
CA ARG A 109 -11.99 2.19 10.79
C ARG A 109 -11.38 1.18 11.77
N GLY A 110 -11.37 1.52 13.05
CA GLY A 110 -10.77 0.68 14.09
C GLY A 110 -9.25 0.66 14.15
N PHE A 111 -8.55 1.37 13.23
CA PHE A 111 -7.09 1.52 13.25
C PHE A 111 -6.67 2.94 13.61
N GLY A 112 -5.52 3.06 14.27
CA GLY A 112 -4.92 4.35 14.62
C GLY A 112 -5.86 5.25 15.43
N ALA A 113 -6.10 6.47 14.94
CA ALA A 113 -7.01 7.43 15.56
C ALA A 113 -8.40 7.47 14.90
N SER A 114 -8.70 6.58 13.97
CA SER A 114 -10.03 6.40 13.41
C SER A 114 -10.95 5.69 14.40
N THR A 115 -12.21 6.09 14.44
CA THR A 115 -13.25 5.44 15.24
C THR A 115 -13.84 4.24 14.49
N GLY A 116 -14.84 3.59 15.07
CA GLY A 116 -15.50 2.41 14.50
C GLY A 116 -14.78 1.11 14.87
N GLN A 117 -15.21 0.03 14.24
CA GLN A 117 -14.64 -1.31 14.44
C GLN A 117 -14.22 -1.88 13.10
N ILE A 118 -13.17 -2.70 13.08
CA ILE A 118 -12.69 -3.39 11.90
C ILE A 118 -13.74 -4.41 11.46
N ALA A 119 -14.14 -4.37 10.19
CA ALA A 119 -15.10 -5.29 9.60
C ALA A 119 -14.53 -6.07 8.39
N LEU A 120 -13.19 -6.13 8.29
CA LEU A 120 -12.43 -6.92 7.30
C LEU A 120 -12.82 -6.62 5.84
N ASP A 121 -12.79 -5.34 5.48
CA ASP A 121 -13.12 -4.83 4.14
C ASP A 121 -14.57 -5.09 3.71
N SER A 122 -15.46 -5.12 4.68
CA SER A 122 -16.87 -5.37 4.42
C SER A 122 -17.50 -4.30 3.51
N PRO A 123 -18.33 -4.70 2.52
CA PRO A 123 -19.08 -3.77 1.69
C PRO A 123 -19.96 -2.80 2.47
N ASP A 124 -20.52 -3.22 3.60
CA ASP A 124 -21.38 -2.38 4.42
C ASP A 124 -20.65 -1.39 5.30
N TYR A 125 -19.33 -1.52 5.43
CA TYR A 125 -18.50 -0.74 6.34
C TYR A 125 -17.33 -0.08 5.63
N GLU A 126 -16.18 -0.74 5.54
CA GLU A 126 -14.96 -0.13 4.98
C GLU A 126 -15.12 0.33 3.52
N VAL A 127 -15.88 -0.41 2.70
CA VAL A 127 -16.14 0.00 1.31
C VAL A 127 -16.95 1.30 1.28
N LYS A 128 -18.01 1.40 2.10
CA LYS A 128 -18.80 2.65 2.23
C LYS A 128 -17.96 3.81 2.76
N ASP A 129 -16.99 3.53 3.64
CA ASP A 129 -16.03 4.53 4.06
C ASP A 129 -15.28 5.10 2.86
N VAL A 130 -14.73 4.22 1.98
CA VAL A 130 -13.99 4.63 0.79
C VAL A 130 -14.87 5.40 -0.20
N GLU A 131 -16.11 4.99 -0.45
CA GLU A 131 -17.07 5.74 -1.30
C GLU A 131 -17.24 7.19 -0.82
N GLN A 132 -17.26 7.38 0.51
CA GLN A 132 -17.37 8.73 1.09
C GLN A 132 -16.04 9.48 1.07
N LEU A 133 -14.88 8.78 1.12
CA LEU A 133 -13.58 9.40 0.87
C LEU A 133 -13.46 9.89 -0.59
N VAL A 134 -13.96 9.13 -1.58
CA VAL A 134 -14.06 9.57 -2.97
C VAL A 134 -14.94 10.83 -3.06
N THR A 135 -16.09 10.83 -2.39
CA THR A 135 -16.98 11.99 -2.32
C THR A 135 -16.32 13.19 -1.63
N TRP A 136 -15.52 12.95 -0.59
CA TRP A 136 -14.75 13.99 0.07
C TRP A 136 -13.68 14.57 -0.86
N LEU A 137 -12.99 13.75 -1.63
CA LEU A 137 -12.00 14.20 -2.63
C LEU A 137 -12.65 15.06 -3.70
N ALA A 138 -13.83 14.71 -4.18
CA ALA A 138 -14.57 15.50 -5.16
C ALA A 138 -14.85 16.95 -4.71
N ARG A 139 -14.88 17.19 -3.40
CA ARG A 139 -15.10 18.53 -2.82
C ARG A 139 -13.81 19.33 -2.61
N GLN A 140 -12.64 18.73 -2.86
CA GLN A 140 -11.37 19.42 -2.64
C GLN A 140 -11.03 20.33 -3.83
N PRO A 141 -10.71 21.62 -3.60
CA PRO A 141 -10.47 22.58 -4.69
C PRO A 141 -9.34 22.17 -5.64
N ARG A 142 -8.40 21.38 -5.13
CA ARG A 142 -7.20 20.95 -5.88
C ARG A 142 -7.39 19.64 -6.65
N VAL A 143 -8.49 18.95 -6.46
CA VAL A 143 -8.77 17.67 -7.14
C VAL A 143 -9.44 17.94 -8.48
N LEU A 144 -8.91 17.29 -9.53
CA LEU A 144 -9.50 17.30 -10.86
C LEU A 144 -10.77 16.46 -10.85
N LEU A 145 -11.81 16.98 -11.50
CA LEU A 145 -13.08 16.28 -11.66
C LEU A 145 -13.27 15.95 -13.14
N ASP A 146 -13.76 14.76 -13.44
CA ASP A 146 -14.24 14.39 -14.76
C ASP A 146 -15.67 14.89 -14.98
N HIS A 147 -16.50 14.81 -13.93
CA HIS A 147 -17.84 15.37 -13.87
C HIS A 147 -18.13 15.96 -12.48
N PRO A 148 -19.19 16.74 -12.29
CA PRO A 148 -19.59 17.21 -10.97
C PRO A 148 -19.80 16.05 -9.98
N GLY A 149 -18.99 16.01 -8.90
CA GLY A 149 -19.03 14.95 -7.90
C GLY A 149 -18.21 13.70 -8.23
N ASP A 150 -17.57 13.69 -9.40
CA ASP A 150 -16.78 12.58 -9.93
C ASP A 150 -15.31 13.00 -10.05
N PRO A 151 -14.47 12.70 -9.02
CA PRO A 151 -13.07 13.07 -9.05
C PRO A 151 -12.29 12.09 -9.92
N ARG A 152 -11.31 12.58 -10.67
CA ARG A 152 -10.33 11.70 -11.33
C ARG A 152 -9.45 11.08 -10.26
N VAL A 153 -9.73 9.83 -9.90
CA VAL A 153 -9.12 9.18 -8.74
C VAL A 153 -8.72 7.73 -9.00
N GLY A 154 -7.50 7.40 -8.55
CA GLY A 154 -7.06 6.01 -8.41
C GLY A 154 -7.01 5.60 -6.95
N ILE A 155 -7.04 4.30 -6.69
CA ILE A 155 -6.82 3.70 -5.39
C ILE A 155 -5.69 2.68 -5.43
N ALA A 156 -4.79 2.73 -4.45
CA ALA A 156 -3.68 1.80 -4.33
C ALA A 156 -3.54 1.31 -2.88
N GLY A 157 -3.00 0.11 -2.72
CA GLY A 157 -2.70 -0.45 -1.41
C GLY A 157 -2.21 -1.87 -1.47
N ALA A 158 -1.54 -2.31 -0.39
CA ALA A 158 -1.01 -3.66 -0.26
C ALA A 158 -1.77 -4.45 0.80
N SER A 159 -1.83 -5.78 0.64
CA SER A 159 -2.45 -6.71 1.59
C SER A 159 -3.91 -6.33 1.88
N TYR A 160 -4.25 -5.93 3.12
CA TYR A 160 -5.55 -5.39 3.51
C TYR A 160 -5.96 -4.19 2.65
N GLY A 161 -5.05 -3.23 2.45
CA GLY A 161 -5.28 -2.10 1.56
C GLY A 161 -5.45 -2.48 0.09
N GLY A 162 -4.83 -3.58 -0.35
CA GLY A 162 -5.01 -4.13 -1.69
C GLY A 162 -6.40 -4.73 -1.90
N ALA A 163 -6.92 -5.45 -0.92
CA ALA A 163 -8.29 -5.96 -0.94
C ALA A 163 -9.31 -4.81 -0.92
N MET A 164 -9.07 -3.82 -0.07
CA MET A 164 -9.87 -2.59 -0.04
C MET A 164 -9.91 -1.92 -1.41
N ALA A 165 -8.75 -1.80 -2.09
CA ALA A 165 -8.68 -1.17 -3.40
C ALA A 165 -9.53 -1.91 -4.45
N LEU A 166 -9.46 -3.25 -4.47
CA LEU A 166 -10.26 -4.08 -5.39
C LEU A 166 -11.77 -3.98 -5.10
N LEU A 167 -12.15 -4.10 -3.83
CA LEU A 167 -13.54 -4.05 -3.43
C LEU A 167 -14.14 -2.68 -3.70
N ALA A 168 -13.47 -1.61 -3.27
CA ALA A 168 -13.96 -0.25 -3.47
C ALA A 168 -14.19 0.07 -4.95
N ALA A 169 -13.27 -0.32 -5.84
CA ALA A 169 -13.46 -0.13 -7.29
C ALA A 169 -14.58 -0.98 -7.88
N GLY A 170 -14.91 -2.12 -7.26
CA GLY A 170 -16.05 -2.93 -7.65
C GLY A 170 -17.39 -2.32 -7.26
N TYR A 171 -17.43 -1.48 -6.24
CA TYR A 171 -18.65 -0.84 -5.73
C TYR A 171 -18.80 0.62 -6.17
N ASP A 172 -17.71 1.37 -6.27
CA ASP A 172 -17.71 2.79 -6.68
C ASP A 172 -17.07 2.98 -8.06
N HIS A 173 -17.90 3.14 -9.08
CA HIS A 173 -17.47 3.30 -10.47
C HIS A 173 -16.79 4.65 -10.77
N ARG A 174 -16.67 5.55 -9.79
CA ARG A 174 -15.88 6.78 -9.90
C ARG A 174 -14.38 6.53 -9.74
N ILE A 175 -13.97 5.31 -9.37
CA ILE A 175 -12.56 4.93 -9.24
C ILE A 175 -12.04 4.53 -10.62
N ASP A 176 -11.14 5.35 -11.20
CA ASP A 176 -10.62 5.19 -12.56
C ASP A 176 -9.50 4.17 -12.68
N ALA A 177 -8.72 4.00 -11.62
CA ALA A 177 -7.54 3.13 -11.62
C ALA A 177 -7.34 2.42 -10.29
N VAL A 178 -6.89 1.17 -10.36
CA VAL A 178 -6.70 0.32 -9.18
C VAL A 178 -5.31 -0.29 -9.21
N VAL A 179 -4.55 -0.15 -8.12
CA VAL A 179 -3.24 -0.78 -7.95
C VAL A 179 -3.25 -1.64 -6.68
N PRO A 180 -3.77 -2.87 -6.75
CA PRO A 180 -3.78 -3.80 -5.61
C PRO A 180 -2.47 -4.58 -5.57
N GLU A 181 -1.80 -4.62 -4.43
CA GLU A 181 -0.56 -5.36 -4.23
C GLU A 181 -0.75 -6.48 -3.21
N ILE A 182 -0.12 -7.64 -3.45
CA ILE A 182 -0.03 -8.80 -2.53
C ILE A 182 -1.31 -9.08 -1.74
N THR A 183 -2.45 -9.08 -2.40
CA THR A 183 -3.74 -9.28 -1.77
C THR A 183 -4.39 -10.62 -2.15
N TRP A 184 -5.63 -10.83 -1.77
CA TRP A 184 -6.39 -12.07 -1.99
C TRP A 184 -7.61 -11.83 -2.87
N ASN A 185 -8.01 -12.86 -3.57
CA ASN A 185 -9.31 -12.91 -4.26
C ASN A 185 -10.43 -13.25 -3.27
N ASN A 186 -10.19 -14.24 -2.40
CA ASN A 186 -11.15 -14.67 -1.39
C ASN A 186 -10.41 -14.93 -0.07
N LEU A 187 -10.76 -14.18 0.98
CA LEU A 187 -10.08 -14.23 2.27
C LEU A 187 -10.24 -15.61 2.95
N ALA A 188 -11.42 -16.23 2.82
CA ALA A 188 -11.65 -17.53 3.41
C ALA A 188 -10.72 -18.60 2.80
N THR A 189 -10.61 -18.66 1.47
CA THR A 189 -9.70 -19.59 0.81
C THR A 189 -8.23 -19.25 1.03
N ALA A 190 -7.92 -17.97 1.20
CA ALA A 190 -6.56 -17.54 1.52
C ALA A 190 -6.11 -17.97 2.92
N LEU A 191 -7.03 -17.93 3.90
CA LEU A 191 -6.75 -18.33 5.29
C LEU A 191 -6.89 -19.84 5.53
N PHE A 192 -7.79 -20.52 4.79
CA PHE A 192 -8.08 -21.95 4.89
C PHE A 192 -7.76 -22.68 3.57
N PRO A 193 -6.49 -22.72 3.11
CA PRO A 193 -6.15 -23.14 1.75
C PRO A 193 -6.32 -24.63 1.48
N ASN A 194 -6.44 -25.46 2.51
CA ASN A 194 -6.41 -26.93 2.41
C ASN A 194 -7.79 -27.57 2.52
N ALA A 195 -8.86 -26.85 2.19
CA ALA A 195 -10.18 -27.45 2.01
C ALA A 195 -10.17 -28.33 0.74
N ALA A 196 -9.58 -29.53 0.82
CA ALA A 196 -9.44 -30.44 -0.31
C ALA A 196 -10.82 -30.91 -0.77
N GLY A 197 -11.38 -30.25 -1.79
CA GLY A 197 -12.63 -30.62 -2.43
C GLY A 197 -13.91 -30.29 -1.66
N GLY A 198 -13.81 -29.64 -0.50
CA GLY A 198 -14.94 -29.16 0.30
C GLY A 198 -15.09 -27.63 0.26
N PRO A 199 -16.10 -27.09 0.96
CA PRO A 199 -16.24 -25.65 1.15
C PRO A 199 -14.96 -25.05 1.81
N PRO A 200 -14.61 -23.78 1.52
CA PRO A 200 -13.42 -23.13 2.10
C PRO A 200 -13.35 -23.15 3.63
N VAL A 201 -14.50 -23.30 4.28
CA VAL A 201 -14.63 -23.35 5.75
C VAL A 201 -14.10 -24.64 6.40
N ASP A 202 -13.88 -25.69 5.61
CA ASP A 202 -13.44 -27.00 6.13
C ASP A 202 -11.90 -27.11 6.21
N GLY A 203 -11.16 -26.11 5.76
CA GLY A 203 -9.70 -26.08 5.84
C GLY A 203 -9.18 -25.65 7.21
N VAL A 204 -7.92 -25.98 7.48
CA VAL A 204 -7.24 -25.56 8.71
C VAL A 204 -6.73 -24.12 8.53
N LEU A 205 -7.11 -23.25 9.47
CA LEU A 205 -6.58 -21.87 9.49
C LEU A 205 -5.05 -21.89 9.56
N LYS A 206 -4.41 -21.11 8.70
CA LYS A 206 -2.95 -20.95 8.73
C LYS A 206 -2.50 -20.49 10.11
N LYS A 207 -1.74 -21.34 10.82
CA LYS A 207 -1.32 -21.13 12.21
C LYS A 207 -0.62 -19.79 12.43
N GLN A 208 0.18 -19.38 11.47
CA GLN A 208 0.90 -18.11 11.52
C GLN A 208 -0.06 -16.89 11.55
N TRP A 209 -1.12 -16.92 10.74
CA TRP A 209 -2.16 -15.90 10.72
C TRP A 209 -3.03 -15.96 11.97
N ALA A 210 -3.36 -17.15 12.45
CA ALA A 210 -4.08 -17.30 13.73
C ALA A 210 -3.32 -16.64 14.88
N GLY A 211 -2.01 -16.89 14.98
CA GLY A 211 -1.15 -16.27 15.99
C GLY A 211 -1.11 -14.75 15.87
N LEU A 212 -0.96 -14.22 14.66
CA LEU A 212 -0.93 -12.77 14.41
C LEU A 212 -2.24 -12.10 14.82
N LEU A 213 -3.38 -12.61 14.33
CA LEU A 213 -4.70 -12.04 14.59
C LEU A 213 -5.06 -12.14 16.08
N PHE A 214 -4.73 -13.25 16.74
CA PHE A 214 -4.96 -13.43 18.17
C PHE A 214 -4.13 -12.44 18.99
N THR A 215 -2.84 -12.31 18.69
CA THR A 215 -1.95 -11.38 19.41
C THR A 215 -2.40 -9.93 19.26
N GLN A 216 -2.77 -9.53 18.08
CA GLN A 216 -3.26 -8.17 17.83
C GLN A 216 -4.63 -7.93 18.48
N GLY A 217 -5.53 -8.90 18.43
CA GLY A 217 -6.84 -8.82 19.09
C GLY A 217 -6.78 -8.71 20.61
N THR A 218 -5.80 -9.37 21.25
CA THR A 218 -5.62 -9.33 22.71
C THR A 218 -4.84 -8.11 23.18
N ALA A 219 -3.95 -7.55 22.35
CA ALA A 219 -3.15 -6.37 22.69
C ALA A 219 -3.91 -5.03 22.56
N GLY A 220 -5.09 -5.05 21.96
CA GLY A 220 -5.80 -3.82 21.53
C GLY A 220 -5.02 -3.12 20.40
N PHE A 221 -5.70 -2.61 19.39
CA PHE A 221 -5.09 -1.90 18.26
C PHE A 221 -4.53 -0.51 18.63
N GLY A 222 -3.87 -0.40 19.77
CA GLY A 222 -3.36 0.86 20.30
C GLY A 222 -1.88 0.89 20.65
N VAL A 223 -1.12 -0.18 20.40
CA VAL A 223 0.32 -0.20 20.73
C VAL A 223 1.15 0.01 19.49
N SER A 224 1.62 1.24 19.31
CA SER A 224 2.70 1.60 18.41
C SER A 224 3.91 0.70 18.64
N GLY A 225 4.36 -0.03 17.62
CA GLY A 225 5.75 -0.48 17.57
C GLY A 225 6.04 -1.96 17.64
N VAL A 226 5.24 -2.83 17.02
CA VAL A 226 5.76 -4.15 16.62
C VAL A 226 5.53 -4.32 15.13
N THR A 227 6.50 -3.94 14.35
CA THR A 227 6.65 -4.41 12.98
C THR A 227 7.07 -5.88 13.06
N PRO A 228 6.26 -6.87 12.66
CA PRO A 228 6.77 -8.20 12.45
C PRO A 228 7.67 -8.14 11.22
N GLY A 229 8.98 -8.16 11.45
CA GLY A 229 9.95 -8.29 10.38
C GLY A 229 9.67 -9.58 9.61
N LEU A 230 9.16 -9.44 8.39
CA LEU A 230 9.26 -10.44 7.34
C LEU A 230 10.70 -10.46 6.83
N ALA A 231 11.66 -10.77 7.74
CA ALA A 231 13.01 -11.14 7.37
C ALA A 231 13.05 -12.66 7.27
N GLY A 232 12.99 -13.16 6.06
CA GLY A 232 13.39 -14.50 5.75
C GLY A 232 14.83 -14.73 6.18
N THR A 233 15.06 -15.64 7.09
CA THR A 233 16.34 -16.33 7.26
C THR A 233 16.17 -17.74 6.73
N ALA A 234 16.49 -17.88 5.44
CA ALA A 234 16.93 -19.15 4.92
C ALA A 234 18.37 -19.34 5.38
N GLY A 235 18.64 -20.48 6.04
CA GLY A 235 19.87 -21.22 5.97
C GLY A 235 21.05 -20.76 6.79
N ALA A 236 21.44 -21.58 7.73
CA ALA A 236 22.76 -22.22 7.67
C ALA A 236 22.88 -23.20 8.85
N GLY A 237 23.10 -24.45 8.51
CA GLY A 237 23.53 -25.45 9.44
C GLY A 237 24.92 -25.13 9.98
N GLY A 238 25.16 -25.52 11.22
CA GLY A 238 26.44 -25.44 11.88
C GLY A 238 26.52 -26.51 12.95
N THR A 239 27.17 -27.58 12.61
CA THR A 239 27.66 -28.67 13.46
C THR A 239 28.66 -28.14 14.49
N GLY A 240 28.67 -28.72 15.70
CA GLY A 240 29.78 -28.52 16.64
C GLY A 240 29.50 -28.98 18.03
N ALA A 241 29.71 -30.22 18.27
CA ALA A 241 30.55 -30.90 19.25
C ALA A 241 30.73 -30.29 20.65
N GLY A 242 30.36 -31.05 21.66
CA GLY A 242 31.26 -31.61 22.69
C GLY A 242 31.63 -30.71 23.85
N GLY A 243 31.39 -31.18 25.05
CA GLY A 243 32.04 -30.63 26.23
C GLY A 243 31.47 -31.14 27.53
N THR A 244 32.03 -32.21 27.98
CA THR A 244 31.97 -32.87 29.29
C THR A 244 32.30 -31.97 30.45
N GLY A 245 31.78 -32.30 31.69
CA GLY A 245 32.41 -31.95 32.94
C GLY A 245 31.44 -31.66 34.07
N SER A 246 31.09 -32.61 34.80
CA SER A 246 31.37 -33.04 36.21
C SER A 246 31.21 -31.97 37.30
N GLY A 247 30.47 -32.33 38.30
CA GLY A 247 30.93 -32.30 39.64
C GLY A 247 30.32 -31.29 40.62
N ARG A 248 29.57 -31.76 41.40
CA ARG A 248 29.26 -31.75 42.85
C ARG A 248 27.88 -31.28 43.21
#